data_a42816fb9e4727763854c600d527327d
#
_entry.id   a42816fb9e4727763854c600d527327d
#
_cell.length_a   1.000
_cell.length_b   1.000
_cell.length_c   1.000
_cell.angle_alpha   90.00
_cell.angle_beta   90.00
_cell.angle_gamma   90.00
#
_symmetry.space_group_name_H-M   'P 1'
#
loop_
_entity.id
_entity.type
_entity.pdbx_description
1 polymer ?
#
loop_
_entity_poly.entity_id
_entity_poly.type
_entity_poly.pdbx_seq_one_letter_code
_entity_poly.pdbx_strand_id
1 'polypeptide(L)'
;GCLSCHSADPEVPFYAELPVAGKIVMKDIDSGYRAYDITKFMEELKVDGEVSPVDLAKIEKVVLDDRMPMPKYYLVHWGSSLTAAKRAIVLDWIHSRRAEMYNDNLPVSRAAEPVRPIDTYIEYDPAKAELGFELFHDTRLSVDNTVSCASCHSLSTAGVDNHQYSHGVNDQLGG
;
A
#
# COMPACT_ATOMS: atom_id res chain seq x y z
N GLY A 1 -8.02 -5.65 19.18
CA GLY A 1 -6.65 -6.06 18.96
C GLY A 1 -5.73 -4.99 18.38
N CYS A 2 -6.04 -4.39 17.21
CA CYS A 2 -5.10 -3.44 16.58
C CYS A 2 -4.85 -2.19 17.42
N LEU A 3 -5.91 -1.60 18.00
CA LEU A 3 -5.86 -0.40 18.82
C LEU A 3 -4.94 -0.51 20.05
N SER A 4 -4.79 -1.71 20.59
CA SER A 4 -3.94 -1.92 21.79
C SER A 4 -2.45 -1.61 21.55
N CYS A 5 -1.99 -1.60 20.29
CA CYS A 5 -0.59 -1.29 19.93
C CYS A 5 -0.46 -0.18 18.89
N HIS A 6 -1.53 0.17 18.19
CA HIS A 6 -1.51 1.09 17.05
C HIS A 6 -2.32 2.36 17.27
N SER A 7 -2.64 2.73 18.51
CA SER A 7 -3.35 3.97 18.82
C SER A 7 -2.51 4.93 19.68
N ALA A 8 -2.86 6.20 19.63
CA ALA A 8 -2.25 7.23 20.48
C ALA A 8 -2.58 7.04 21.96
N ASP A 9 -3.72 6.40 22.26
CA ASP A 9 -4.18 6.11 23.64
C ASP A 9 -4.49 4.60 23.76
N PRO A 10 -3.45 3.75 23.88
CA PRO A 10 -3.62 2.30 23.95
C PRO A 10 -4.14 1.85 25.33
N GLU A 11 -5.06 0.91 25.34
CA GLU A 11 -5.45 0.21 26.57
C GLU A 11 -4.29 -0.68 27.04
N VAL A 12 -3.57 -0.23 28.03
CA VAL A 12 -2.42 -0.95 28.59
C VAL A 12 -2.92 -2.10 29.49
N PRO A 13 -2.57 -3.36 29.21
CA PRO A 13 -3.04 -4.49 30.02
C PRO A 13 -2.35 -4.52 31.39
N PHE A 14 -3.03 -5.09 32.39
CA PHE A 14 -2.53 -5.15 33.78
C PHE A 14 -1.13 -5.80 33.92
N TYR A 15 -0.82 -6.76 33.07
CA TYR A 15 0.48 -7.43 33.10
C TYR A 15 1.64 -6.56 32.60
N ALA A 16 1.35 -5.39 32.03
CA ALA A 16 2.38 -4.38 31.71
C ALA A 16 2.98 -3.74 32.95
N GLU A 17 2.38 -3.90 34.15
CA GLU A 17 2.99 -3.48 35.42
C GLU A 17 4.10 -4.43 35.89
N LEU A 18 4.19 -5.63 35.30
CA LEU A 18 5.24 -6.61 35.68
C LEU A 18 6.60 -6.19 35.06
N PRO A 19 7.73 -6.33 35.82
CA PRO A 19 9.02 -5.77 35.46
C PRO A 19 9.57 -6.21 34.09
N VAL A 20 9.32 -7.46 33.68
CA VAL A 20 9.79 -8.02 32.40
C VAL A 20 8.74 -7.87 31.32
N ALA A 21 7.49 -8.28 31.60
CA ALA A 21 6.38 -8.20 30.65
C ALA A 21 6.09 -6.74 30.26
N GLY A 22 6.15 -5.81 31.20
CA GLY A 22 5.92 -4.40 30.92
C GLY A 22 6.89 -3.81 29.90
N LYS A 23 8.18 -4.14 30.01
CA LYS A 23 9.17 -3.66 29.02
C LYS A 23 8.88 -4.17 27.61
N ILE A 24 8.44 -5.42 27.49
CA ILE A 24 8.11 -6.03 26.19
C ILE A 24 6.85 -5.37 25.63
N VAL A 25 5.80 -5.26 26.43
CA VAL A 25 4.51 -4.66 26.03
C VAL A 25 4.69 -3.21 25.62
N MET A 26 5.37 -2.39 26.43
CA MET A 26 5.57 -0.98 26.12
C MET A 26 6.42 -0.78 24.85
N LYS A 27 7.44 -1.64 24.63
CA LYS A 27 8.21 -1.63 23.40
C LYS A 27 7.35 -1.98 22.19
N ASP A 28 6.45 -2.96 22.32
CA ASP A 28 5.57 -3.38 21.21
C ASP A 28 4.54 -2.29 20.89
N ILE A 29 4.00 -1.61 21.90
CA ILE A 29 3.09 -0.48 21.74
C ILE A 29 3.82 0.68 21.02
N ASP A 30 4.99 1.10 21.51
CA ASP A 30 5.78 2.16 20.87
C ASP A 30 6.14 1.83 19.41
N SER A 31 6.57 0.60 19.17
CA SER A 31 6.92 0.14 17.80
C SER A 31 5.70 0.07 16.90
N GLY A 32 4.56 -0.40 17.41
CA GLY A 32 3.31 -0.49 16.67
C GLY A 32 2.78 0.89 16.30
N TYR A 33 2.71 1.80 17.27
CA TYR A 33 2.27 3.18 17.06
C TYR A 33 3.14 3.92 16.04
N ARG A 34 4.47 3.81 16.16
CA ARG A 34 5.41 4.42 15.19
C ARG A 34 5.30 3.82 13.78
N ALA A 35 5.01 2.52 13.67
CA ALA A 35 4.87 1.88 12.38
C ALA A 35 3.58 2.29 11.66
N TYR A 36 2.50 2.45 12.41
CA TYR A 36 1.20 2.86 11.88
C TYR A 36 0.27 3.32 13.01
N ASP A 37 -0.07 4.59 13.05
CA ASP A 37 -1.12 5.12 13.92
C ASP A 37 -2.49 4.92 13.25
N ILE A 38 -3.30 4.03 13.82
CA ILE A 38 -4.65 3.72 13.32
C ILE A 38 -5.71 4.66 13.89
N THR A 39 -5.36 5.58 14.81
CA THR A 39 -6.33 6.43 15.51
C THR A 39 -7.15 7.24 14.52
N LYS A 40 -6.48 7.94 13.61
CA LYS A 40 -7.13 8.77 12.59
C LYS A 40 -8.09 7.95 11.71
N PHE A 41 -7.64 6.80 11.25
CA PHE A 41 -8.47 5.88 10.47
C PHE A 41 -9.74 5.46 11.22
N MET A 42 -9.62 5.17 12.52
CA MET A 42 -10.77 4.80 13.35
C MET A 42 -11.71 5.98 13.62
N GLU A 43 -11.20 7.21 13.65
CA GLU A 43 -12.01 8.42 13.75
C GLU A 43 -12.77 8.68 12.46
N GLU A 44 -12.12 8.58 11.32
CA GLU A 44 -12.74 8.68 9.99
C GLU A 44 -13.88 7.68 9.81
N LEU A 45 -13.70 6.44 10.25
CA LEU A 45 -14.76 5.42 10.22
C LEU A 45 -15.99 5.76 11.06
N LYS A 46 -15.83 6.49 12.18
CA LYS A 46 -16.94 6.85 13.08
C LYS A 46 -17.85 7.93 12.53
N VAL A 47 -17.34 8.79 11.66
CA VAL A 47 -18.05 9.97 11.12
C VAL A 47 -18.47 9.79 9.67
N ASP A 48 -18.53 8.57 9.15
CA ASP A 48 -18.75 8.30 7.71
C ASP A 48 -17.79 9.07 6.79
N GLY A 49 -16.58 9.33 7.29
CA GLY A 49 -15.56 10.05 6.57
C GLY A 49 -14.97 9.25 5.41
N GLU A 50 -14.34 9.96 4.50
CA GLU A 50 -13.54 9.33 3.45
C GLU A 50 -12.33 8.64 4.07
N VAL A 51 -12.32 7.32 4.00
CA VAL A 51 -11.19 6.49 4.44
C VAL A 51 -10.06 6.59 3.43
N SER A 52 -8.83 6.82 3.90
CA SER A 52 -7.67 6.91 3.02
C SER A 52 -7.43 5.59 2.24
N PRO A 53 -7.29 5.62 0.90
CA PRO A 53 -6.89 4.46 0.11
C PRO A 53 -5.58 3.83 0.59
N VAL A 54 -4.67 4.65 1.10
CA VAL A 54 -3.37 4.22 1.64
C VAL A 54 -3.56 3.38 2.90
N ASP A 55 -4.49 3.77 3.77
CA ASP A 55 -4.76 3.03 5.00
C ASP A 55 -5.48 1.72 4.72
N LEU A 56 -6.41 1.69 3.76
CA LEU A 56 -7.00 0.45 3.27
C LEU A 56 -5.92 -0.50 2.74
N ALA A 57 -4.98 -0.01 1.91
CA ALA A 57 -3.92 -0.82 1.35
C ALA A 57 -2.95 -1.36 2.42
N LYS A 58 -2.60 -0.56 3.44
CA LYS A 58 -1.77 -1.00 4.57
C LYS A 58 -2.42 -2.13 5.36
N ILE A 59 -3.71 -1.97 5.68
CA ILE A 59 -4.46 -2.99 6.44
C ILE A 59 -4.60 -4.26 5.60
N GLU A 60 -4.96 -4.15 4.32
CA GLU A 60 -5.05 -5.27 3.39
C GLU A 60 -3.75 -6.06 3.31
N LYS A 61 -2.64 -5.37 3.11
CA LYS A 61 -1.30 -6.00 3.03
C LYS A 61 -0.95 -6.78 4.28
N VAL A 62 -1.19 -6.21 5.45
CA VAL A 62 -0.91 -6.86 6.74
C VAL A 62 -1.78 -8.09 6.96
N VAL A 63 -3.07 -8.02 6.53
CA VAL A 63 -4.02 -9.12 6.62
C VAL A 63 -3.66 -10.26 5.66
N LEU A 64 -3.25 -9.94 4.43
CA LEU A 64 -2.82 -10.91 3.42
C LEU A 64 -1.51 -11.62 3.82
N ASP A 65 -0.55 -10.87 4.34
CA ASP A 65 0.76 -11.40 4.73
C ASP A 65 0.74 -12.19 6.06
N ASP A 66 -0.38 -12.20 6.78
CA ASP A 66 -0.52 -12.81 8.11
C ASP A 66 0.53 -12.29 9.13
N ARG A 67 0.89 -11.02 9.02
CA ARG A 67 1.97 -10.42 9.84
C ARG A 67 1.49 -9.91 11.19
N MET A 68 0.19 -9.69 11.33
CA MET A 68 -0.44 -9.18 12.55
C MET A 68 -1.72 -9.97 12.89
N PRO A 69 -1.99 -10.22 14.14
CA PRO A 69 -1.14 -9.98 15.34
C PRO A 69 0.14 -10.82 15.33
N MET A 70 1.20 -10.29 15.98
CA MET A 70 2.46 -11.04 16.11
C MET A 70 2.27 -12.35 16.90
N PRO A 71 3.03 -13.42 16.61
CA PRO A 71 2.88 -14.73 17.29
C PRO A 71 2.92 -14.65 18.81
N LYS A 72 3.78 -13.81 19.39
CA LYS A 72 3.87 -13.60 20.85
C LYS A 72 2.62 -13.01 21.48
N TYR A 73 1.80 -12.28 20.71
CA TYR A 73 0.55 -11.71 21.17
C TYR A 73 -0.47 -12.80 21.51
N TYR A 74 -0.45 -13.90 20.78
CA TYR A 74 -1.38 -15.03 21.01
C TYR A 74 -1.11 -15.78 22.31
N LEU A 75 0.09 -15.67 22.88
CA LEU A 75 0.44 -16.35 24.13
C LEU A 75 -0.42 -15.87 25.31
N VAL A 76 -0.85 -14.60 25.28
CA VAL A 76 -1.63 -13.97 26.35
C VAL A 76 -3.02 -13.52 25.91
N HIS A 77 -3.31 -13.54 24.59
CA HIS A 77 -4.59 -13.12 24.01
C HIS A 77 -5.21 -14.27 23.20
N TRP A 78 -5.65 -15.31 23.90
CA TRP A 78 -6.27 -16.47 23.29
C TRP A 78 -7.57 -16.08 22.58
N GLY A 79 -7.74 -16.50 21.35
CA GLY A 79 -8.91 -16.14 20.52
C GLY A 79 -8.78 -14.83 19.72
N SER A 80 -7.66 -14.09 19.86
CA SER A 80 -7.37 -12.89 19.05
C SER A 80 -6.84 -13.22 17.65
N SER A 81 -6.67 -14.51 17.32
CA SER A 81 -6.20 -14.93 16.00
C SER A 81 -7.11 -14.45 14.87
N LEU A 82 -6.49 -13.97 13.80
CA LEU A 82 -7.17 -13.58 12.58
C LEU A 82 -7.48 -14.85 11.77
N THR A 83 -8.59 -15.54 12.14
CA THR A 83 -9.04 -16.74 11.43
C THR A 83 -9.35 -16.44 9.97
N ALA A 84 -9.38 -17.47 9.10
CA ALA A 84 -9.73 -17.28 7.68
C ALA A 84 -11.08 -16.56 7.50
N ALA A 85 -12.08 -16.87 8.35
CA ALA A 85 -13.37 -16.19 8.30
C ALA A 85 -13.28 -14.70 8.68
N LYS A 86 -12.54 -14.36 9.75
CA LYS A 86 -12.33 -12.95 10.14
C LYS A 86 -11.53 -12.19 9.08
N ARG A 87 -10.54 -12.85 8.46
CA ARG A 87 -9.74 -12.30 7.37
C ARG A 87 -10.60 -11.97 6.16
N ALA A 88 -11.45 -12.91 5.74
CA ALA A 88 -12.39 -12.70 4.63
C ALA A 88 -13.29 -11.49 4.89
N ILE A 89 -13.88 -11.36 6.08
CA ILE A 89 -14.72 -10.21 6.44
C ILE A 89 -13.98 -8.88 6.29
N VAL A 90 -12.73 -8.81 6.76
CA VAL A 90 -11.92 -7.57 6.67
C VAL A 90 -11.58 -7.26 5.21
N LEU A 91 -11.17 -8.26 4.43
CA LEU A 91 -10.84 -8.08 3.02
C LEU A 91 -12.07 -7.68 2.19
N ASP A 92 -13.19 -8.34 2.38
CA ASP A 92 -14.45 -8.00 1.70
C ASP A 92 -14.89 -6.57 2.01
N TRP A 93 -14.77 -6.16 3.27
CA TRP A 93 -15.06 -4.78 3.67
C TRP A 93 -14.11 -3.78 2.98
N ILE A 94 -12.79 -4.05 2.97
CA ILE A 94 -11.80 -3.20 2.30
C ILE A 94 -12.11 -3.07 0.80
N HIS A 95 -12.40 -4.21 0.15
CA HIS A 95 -12.73 -4.22 -1.29
C HIS A 95 -14.01 -3.44 -1.58
N SER A 96 -15.04 -3.58 -0.75
CA SER A 96 -16.29 -2.82 -0.88
C SER A 96 -16.06 -1.32 -0.74
N ARG A 97 -15.33 -0.90 0.31
CA ARG A 97 -15.01 0.53 0.51
C ARG A 97 -14.18 1.09 -0.64
N ARG A 98 -13.23 0.34 -1.16
CA ARG A 98 -12.42 0.75 -2.30
C ARG A 98 -13.26 0.87 -3.58
N ALA A 99 -14.17 -0.06 -3.82
CA ALA A 99 -15.08 0.00 -4.97
C ALA A 99 -16.00 1.23 -4.91
N GLU A 100 -16.48 1.61 -3.70
CA GLU A 100 -17.27 2.85 -3.50
C GLU A 100 -16.46 4.12 -3.78
N MET A 101 -15.15 4.10 -3.50
CA MET A 101 -14.24 5.24 -3.73
C MET A 101 -13.86 5.39 -5.21
N TYR A 102 -13.90 4.31 -5.98
CA TYR A 102 -13.58 4.32 -7.39
C TYR A 102 -14.81 4.69 -8.21
N ASN A 103 -14.57 5.28 -9.38
CA ASN A 103 -15.66 5.66 -10.25
C ASN A 103 -16.38 4.43 -10.82
N ASP A 104 -17.72 4.52 -11.01
CA ASP A 104 -18.59 3.46 -11.52
C ASP A 104 -18.22 2.91 -12.91
N ASN A 105 -17.32 3.59 -13.63
CA ASN A 105 -16.85 3.17 -14.96
C ASN A 105 -15.73 2.13 -14.96
N LEU A 106 -15.27 1.70 -13.77
CA LEU A 106 -14.22 0.68 -13.69
C LEU A 106 -14.75 -0.71 -13.98
N PRO A 107 -14.00 -1.53 -14.74
CA PRO A 107 -14.28 -2.96 -14.84
C PRO A 107 -14.29 -3.59 -13.43
N VAL A 108 -15.24 -4.49 -13.19
CA VAL A 108 -15.38 -5.20 -11.90
C VAL A 108 -14.07 -5.88 -11.48
N SER A 109 -13.29 -6.36 -12.44
CA SER A 109 -11.96 -6.97 -12.19
C SER A 109 -10.95 -6.00 -11.58
N ARG A 110 -11.13 -4.69 -11.73
CA ARG A 110 -10.22 -3.65 -11.21
C ARG A 110 -10.79 -2.89 -10.00
N ALA A 111 -12.03 -3.14 -9.63
CA ALA A 111 -12.70 -2.43 -8.54
C ALA A 111 -12.04 -2.63 -7.17
N ALA A 112 -11.30 -3.74 -6.99
CA ALA A 112 -10.59 -4.07 -5.76
C ALA A 112 -9.09 -3.75 -5.79
N GLU A 113 -8.57 -3.11 -6.86
CA GLU A 113 -7.15 -2.77 -6.95
C GLU A 113 -6.75 -1.80 -5.83
N PRO A 114 -5.59 -2.04 -5.13
CA PRO A 114 -5.15 -1.19 -4.02
C PRO A 114 -4.74 0.21 -4.45
N VAL A 115 -4.41 0.40 -5.72
CA VAL A 115 -4.09 1.69 -6.33
C VAL A 115 -5.18 2.05 -7.32
N ARG A 116 -5.77 3.24 -7.15
CA ARG A 116 -6.80 3.72 -8.05
C ARG A 116 -6.24 3.87 -9.46
N PRO A 117 -6.89 3.32 -10.49
CA PRO A 117 -6.47 3.50 -11.87
C PRO A 117 -6.45 4.98 -12.28
N ILE A 118 -5.40 5.37 -12.99
CA ILE A 118 -5.15 6.78 -13.37
C ILE A 118 -6.30 7.37 -14.18
N ASP A 119 -6.86 6.61 -15.09
CA ASP A 119 -7.98 6.99 -15.95
C ASP A 119 -9.29 7.31 -15.21
N THR A 120 -9.36 7.02 -13.91
CA THR A 120 -10.54 7.31 -13.08
C THR A 120 -10.48 8.64 -12.34
N TYR A 121 -9.33 9.31 -12.29
CA TYR A 121 -9.15 10.57 -11.54
C TYR A 121 -8.22 11.59 -12.20
N ILE A 122 -7.64 11.26 -13.35
CA ILE A 122 -6.85 12.19 -14.16
C ILE A 122 -7.55 12.39 -15.49
N GLU A 123 -8.00 13.61 -15.74
CA GLU A 123 -8.44 14.01 -17.07
C GLU A 123 -7.21 14.18 -17.96
N TYR A 124 -7.20 13.56 -19.12
CA TYR A 124 -6.13 13.66 -20.09
C TYR A 124 -6.68 13.89 -21.49
N ASP A 125 -5.89 14.55 -22.32
CA ASP A 125 -6.15 14.72 -23.74
C ASP A 125 -5.62 13.47 -24.48
N PRO A 126 -6.50 12.68 -25.14
CA PRO A 126 -6.08 11.46 -25.83
C PRO A 126 -5.05 11.71 -26.94
N ALA A 127 -5.14 12.85 -27.65
CA ALA A 127 -4.18 13.16 -28.71
C ALA A 127 -2.79 13.48 -28.15
N LYS A 128 -2.72 14.15 -26.97
CA LYS A 128 -1.45 14.37 -26.27
C LYS A 128 -0.88 13.09 -25.67
N ALA A 129 -1.74 12.20 -25.21
CA ALA A 129 -1.32 10.90 -24.70
C ALA A 129 -0.72 10.03 -25.81
N GLU A 130 -1.33 10.00 -26.99
CA GLU A 130 -0.80 9.30 -28.16
C GLU A 130 0.55 9.87 -28.59
N LEU A 131 0.66 11.20 -28.73
CA LEU A 131 1.93 11.85 -29.00
C LEU A 131 2.98 11.53 -27.94
N GLY A 132 2.59 11.53 -26.66
CA GLY A 132 3.45 11.17 -25.55
C GLY A 132 3.96 9.72 -25.65
N PHE A 133 3.11 8.80 -26.07
CA PHE A 133 3.49 7.40 -26.33
C PHE A 133 4.49 7.28 -27.46
N GLU A 134 4.27 7.98 -28.60
CA GLU A 134 5.22 8.01 -29.70
C GLU A 134 6.58 8.59 -29.28
N LEU A 135 6.57 9.74 -28.57
CA LEU A 135 7.79 10.37 -28.08
C LEU A 135 8.55 9.50 -27.06
N PHE A 136 7.84 8.76 -26.23
CA PHE A 136 8.43 7.84 -25.26
C PHE A 136 9.25 6.72 -25.91
N HIS A 137 8.87 6.31 -27.12
CA HIS A 137 9.56 5.28 -27.91
C HIS A 137 10.53 5.86 -28.97
N ASP A 138 10.55 7.17 -29.16
CA ASP A 138 11.31 7.82 -30.23
C ASP A 138 12.78 8.02 -29.83
N THR A 139 13.68 7.27 -30.49
CA THR A 139 15.12 7.39 -30.27
C THR A 139 15.71 8.71 -30.77
N ARG A 140 15.02 9.45 -31.68
CA ARG A 140 15.45 10.74 -32.19
C ARG A 140 15.55 11.81 -31.11
N LEU A 141 15.00 11.59 -29.92
CA LEU A 141 15.13 12.46 -28.76
C LEU A 141 16.50 12.36 -28.07
N SER A 142 17.28 11.33 -28.36
CA SER A 142 18.65 11.21 -27.91
C SER A 142 19.65 11.84 -28.93
N VAL A 143 20.80 12.27 -28.44
CA VAL A 143 21.78 13.01 -29.24
C VAL A 143 22.36 12.20 -30.42
N ASP A 144 22.38 10.87 -30.30
CA ASP A 144 22.89 9.94 -31.30
C ASP A 144 21.81 9.03 -31.93
N ASN A 145 20.54 9.24 -31.59
CA ASN A 145 19.39 8.46 -32.01
C ASN A 145 19.45 6.98 -31.60
N THR A 146 20.12 6.62 -30.52
CA THR A 146 20.28 5.22 -30.09
C THR A 146 19.33 4.82 -28.97
N VAL A 147 18.95 5.74 -28.08
CA VAL A 147 18.13 5.46 -26.90
C VAL A 147 16.85 6.28 -26.88
N SER A 148 15.79 5.70 -26.39
CA SER A 148 14.51 6.35 -26.08
C SER A 148 14.23 6.24 -24.58
N CYS A 149 13.18 6.90 -24.08
CA CYS A 149 12.72 6.68 -22.71
C CYS A 149 12.37 5.19 -22.46
N ALA A 150 11.73 4.56 -23.44
CA ALA A 150 11.35 3.15 -23.38
C ALA A 150 12.55 2.17 -23.33
N SER A 151 13.76 2.62 -23.74
CA SER A 151 14.97 1.77 -23.67
C SER A 151 15.32 1.39 -22.23
N CYS A 152 15.10 2.33 -21.28
CA CYS A 152 15.35 2.12 -19.85
C CYS A 152 14.05 1.90 -19.05
N HIS A 153 12.93 2.45 -19.54
CA HIS A 153 11.64 2.39 -18.87
C HIS A 153 10.61 1.57 -19.67
N SER A 154 10.97 0.31 -19.96
CA SER A 154 10.10 -0.57 -20.74
C SER A 154 8.76 -0.82 -20.06
N LEU A 155 7.66 -0.52 -20.76
CA LEU A 155 6.31 -0.76 -20.26
C LEU A 155 5.98 -2.24 -20.06
N SER A 156 6.63 -3.13 -20.82
CA SER A 156 6.44 -4.58 -20.69
C SER A 156 7.05 -5.17 -19.41
N THR A 157 7.97 -4.45 -18.79
CA THR A 157 8.67 -4.84 -17.55
C THR A 157 8.40 -3.86 -16.39
N ALA A 158 7.19 -3.29 -16.38
CA ALA A 158 6.74 -2.34 -15.36
C ALA A 158 7.64 -1.08 -15.22
N GLY A 159 8.20 -0.62 -16.33
CA GLY A 159 9.01 0.61 -16.37
C GLY A 159 10.48 0.43 -16.01
N VAL A 160 10.99 -0.80 -15.98
CA VAL A 160 12.39 -1.10 -15.66
C VAL A 160 13.05 -1.93 -16.76
N ASP A 161 14.38 -1.75 -16.96
CA ASP A 161 15.17 -2.52 -17.92
C ASP A 161 15.82 -3.78 -17.32
N ASN A 162 15.62 -4.02 -16.02
CA ASN A 162 16.20 -5.13 -15.24
C ASN A 162 17.74 -5.13 -15.18
N HIS A 163 18.39 -4.01 -15.44
CA HIS A 163 19.82 -3.80 -15.24
C HIS A 163 20.09 -3.11 -13.90
N GLN A 164 21.25 -3.37 -13.30
CA GLN A 164 21.67 -2.65 -12.09
C GLN A 164 21.90 -1.17 -12.37
N TYR A 165 22.43 -0.86 -13.55
CA TYR A 165 22.61 0.48 -14.09
C TYR A 165 22.16 0.46 -15.54
N SER A 166 21.28 1.38 -15.90
CA SER A 166 20.82 1.53 -17.28
C SER A 166 21.95 2.02 -18.19
N HIS A 167 21.89 1.64 -19.46
CA HIS A 167 22.85 2.06 -20.46
C HIS A 167 22.27 3.21 -21.29
N GLY A 168 22.89 4.37 -21.20
CA GLY A 168 22.53 5.57 -21.97
C GLY A 168 23.28 5.72 -23.28
N VAL A 169 23.26 6.94 -23.80
CA VAL A 169 23.97 7.33 -25.03
C VAL A 169 25.46 7.01 -24.91
N ASN A 170 26.07 6.49 -25.98
CA ASN A 170 27.45 6.00 -26.00
C ASN A 170 27.78 4.95 -24.92
N ASP A 171 26.79 4.15 -24.55
CA ASP A 171 26.91 3.09 -23.53
C ASP A 171 27.34 3.62 -22.15
N GLN A 172 27.05 4.89 -21.85
CA GLN A 172 27.29 5.46 -20.53
C GLN A 172 26.38 4.80 -19.50
N LEU A 173 26.96 4.36 -18.40
CA LEU A 173 26.18 3.83 -17.29
C LEU A 173 25.45 4.97 -16.56
N GLY A 174 24.17 4.79 -16.35
CA GLY A 174 23.37 5.65 -15.48
C GLY A 174 23.82 5.52 -14.02
N GLY A 175 23.78 6.63 -13.26
CA GLY A 175 24.16 6.68 -11.85
C GLY A 175 22.99 7.05 -10.95
#